data_db9bc535addf33a2e9030d71993517ee
#
_entry.id   db9bc535addf33a2e9030d71993517ee
#
_cell.length_a   1.000
_cell.length_b   1.000
_cell.length_c   1.000
_cell.angle_alpha   90.00
_cell.angle_beta   90.00
_cell.angle_gamma   90.00
#
_symmetry.space_group_name_H-M   'P 1'
#
loop_
_entity.id
_entity.type
_entity.pdbx_description
1 polymer ?
#
loop_
_entity_poly.entity_id
_entity_poly.type
_entity_poly.pdbx_seq_one_letter_code
_entity_poly.pdbx_strand_id
1 'polypeptide(L)'
;MTNQPDTFKKVISHAKEYGFVFQSSEIYDGLSAVYDYAQNGIELKKNIREYWWKAMVQMNDNIVGLDAAIFMHPTTWKASGHVDAFNDPLIDNKDSKKRYRADVLIEDYCAKIETKIDKEIKKAEKRFGDSFNKDEFISTNTRVISYQDKIKSVLSRMGKSLENEDLDDVKALIEELEIADPLTGSKNWTDVKQFNLMFGTKLGASAESAMDLYLRPETAQGIFVNFLNVQKTGRMKIPFGIAQTGKAFRNEIVARQFIFRMREFEQMELQFFIKPGTQVKWYEYWKEARMKWHLSLGMG
;
A
#
# COMPACT_ATOMS: atom_id res chain seq x y z
N MET A 1 -3.29 26.69 1.17
CA MET A 1 -3.16 25.25 0.86
C MET A 1 -2.82 25.14 -0.60
N THR A 2 -1.62 24.78 -0.88
CA THR A 2 -1.00 24.73 -2.21
C THR A 2 -1.64 23.65 -3.08
N ASN A 3 -1.91 23.98 -4.33
CA ASN A 3 -2.45 23.14 -5.40
C ASN A 3 -1.68 21.82 -5.53
N GLN A 4 -2.01 20.80 -4.73
CA GLN A 4 -1.42 19.45 -4.81
C GLN A 4 -1.47 18.81 -6.21
N PRO A 5 -2.54 18.96 -7.03
CA PRO A 5 -2.58 18.37 -8.38
C PRO A 5 -1.53 18.93 -9.33
N ASP A 6 -1.14 20.19 -9.18
CA ASP A 6 -0.16 20.83 -10.08
C ASP A 6 1.27 20.39 -9.75
N THR A 7 1.61 20.23 -8.47
CA THR A 7 2.93 19.75 -8.02
C THR A 7 3.18 18.31 -8.47
N PHE A 8 2.18 17.42 -8.36
CA PHE A 8 2.31 16.04 -8.79
C PHE A 8 2.55 15.91 -10.30
N LYS A 9 1.81 16.68 -11.11
CA LYS A 9 2.04 16.71 -12.56
C LYS A 9 3.41 17.23 -12.93
N LYS A 10 3.91 18.26 -12.24
CA LYS A 10 5.26 18.79 -12.43
C LYS A 10 6.35 17.76 -12.13
N VAL A 11 6.19 17.01 -11.04
CA VAL A 11 7.14 15.93 -10.68
C VAL A 11 7.15 14.83 -11.76
N ILE A 12 5.99 14.42 -12.27
CA ILE A 12 5.90 13.42 -13.34
C ILE A 12 6.58 13.93 -14.62
N SER A 13 6.27 15.16 -15.03
CA SER A 13 6.87 15.77 -16.23
C SER A 13 8.40 15.85 -16.10
N HIS A 14 8.88 16.36 -14.97
CA HIS A 14 10.30 16.43 -14.67
C HIS A 14 10.99 15.05 -14.69
N ALA A 15 10.37 14.04 -14.04
CA ALA A 15 10.93 12.69 -14.00
C ALA A 15 11.10 12.07 -15.40
N LYS A 16 10.17 12.34 -16.31
CA LYS A 16 10.24 11.88 -17.70
C LYS A 16 11.26 12.66 -18.49
N GLU A 17 11.20 13.99 -18.44
CA GLU A 17 12.05 14.90 -19.22
C GLU A 17 13.53 14.71 -18.90
N TYR A 18 13.87 14.49 -17.64
CA TYR A 18 15.26 14.37 -17.18
C TYR A 18 15.74 12.91 -17.01
N GLY A 19 15.04 11.95 -17.58
CA GLY A 19 15.49 10.56 -17.63
C GLY A 19 15.57 9.89 -16.25
N PHE A 20 14.59 10.11 -15.40
CA PHE A 20 14.43 9.36 -14.15
C PHE A 20 13.59 8.12 -14.35
N VAL A 21 12.44 8.25 -15.03
CA VAL A 21 11.47 7.16 -15.18
C VAL A 21 10.78 7.27 -16.53
N PHE A 22 10.71 6.14 -17.26
CA PHE A 22 9.90 5.98 -18.46
C PHE A 22 8.85 4.90 -18.24
N GLN A 23 7.77 4.96 -19.01
CA GLN A 23 6.84 3.83 -19.05
C GLN A 23 7.52 2.65 -19.76
N SER A 24 7.42 1.45 -19.19
CA SER A 24 8.02 0.28 -19.80
C SER A 24 7.43 -0.01 -21.17
N SER A 25 8.29 -0.30 -22.14
CA SER A 25 7.90 -0.58 -23.54
C SER A 25 7.14 0.57 -24.22
N GLU A 26 7.52 1.81 -23.95
CA GLU A 26 6.84 3.01 -24.45
C GLU A 26 6.71 3.05 -25.98
N ILE A 27 7.66 2.45 -26.71
CA ILE A 27 7.60 2.29 -28.17
C ILE A 27 6.40 1.46 -28.69
N TYR A 28 5.74 0.72 -27.80
CA TYR A 28 4.53 -0.07 -28.06
C TYR A 28 3.34 0.45 -27.22
N ASP A 29 3.22 1.75 -27.04
CA ASP A 29 2.21 2.43 -26.22
C ASP A 29 2.34 2.17 -24.72
N GLY A 30 3.40 1.50 -24.28
CA GLY A 30 3.72 1.24 -22.89
C GLY A 30 2.84 0.21 -22.19
N LEU A 31 3.36 -0.36 -21.11
CA LEU A 31 2.59 -1.24 -20.22
C LEU A 31 2.14 -0.45 -18.97
N SER A 32 0.82 -0.44 -18.72
CA SER A 32 0.25 0.32 -17.61
C SER A 32 0.83 -0.12 -16.26
N ALA A 33 1.24 0.87 -15.45
CA ALA A 33 1.82 0.68 -14.11
C ALA A 33 3.08 -0.18 -14.05
N VAL A 34 3.83 -0.23 -15.15
CA VAL A 34 5.17 -0.80 -15.20
C VAL A 34 6.10 0.29 -15.75
N TYR A 35 7.23 0.50 -15.09
CA TYR A 35 8.15 1.60 -15.39
C TYR A 35 9.58 1.11 -15.41
N ASP A 36 10.37 1.71 -16.31
CA ASP A 36 11.81 1.56 -16.39
C ASP A 36 12.48 2.75 -15.69
N TYR A 37 13.46 2.48 -14.83
CA TYR A 37 14.30 3.53 -14.28
C TYR A 37 15.41 3.86 -15.28
N ALA A 38 15.37 5.08 -15.78
CA ALA A 38 16.33 5.58 -16.76
C ALA A 38 17.67 5.97 -16.10
N GLN A 39 18.57 6.58 -16.86
CA GLN A 39 19.95 6.82 -16.45
C GLN A 39 20.10 7.58 -15.11
N ASN A 40 19.31 8.62 -14.86
CA ASN A 40 19.32 9.34 -13.59
C ASN A 40 18.53 8.61 -12.49
N GLY A 41 17.43 7.95 -12.87
CA GLY A 41 16.60 7.20 -11.96
C GLY A 41 17.30 5.98 -11.36
N ILE A 42 18.07 5.24 -12.17
CA ILE A 42 18.80 4.06 -11.68
C ILE A 42 19.91 4.45 -10.69
N GLU A 43 20.62 5.55 -10.92
CA GLU A 43 21.65 6.01 -9.99
C GLU A 43 21.05 6.49 -8.67
N LEU A 44 19.97 7.26 -8.71
CA LEU A 44 19.24 7.66 -7.50
C LEU A 44 18.74 6.46 -6.72
N LYS A 45 18.08 5.51 -7.38
CA LYS A 45 17.57 4.28 -6.79
C LYS A 45 18.68 3.45 -6.15
N LYS A 46 19.79 3.27 -6.84
CA LYS A 46 20.98 2.55 -6.35
C LYS A 46 21.53 3.21 -5.09
N ASN A 47 21.74 4.54 -5.12
CA ASN A 47 22.26 5.28 -3.99
C ASN A 47 21.36 5.16 -2.76
N ILE A 48 20.04 5.25 -2.91
CA ILE A 48 19.08 5.07 -1.81
C ILE A 48 19.17 3.65 -1.25
N ARG A 49 19.20 2.63 -2.12
CA ARG A 49 19.29 1.22 -1.72
C ARG A 49 20.60 0.91 -0.98
N GLU A 50 21.73 1.37 -1.49
CA GLU A 50 23.04 1.15 -0.88
C GLU A 50 23.15 1.88 0.46
N TYR A 51 22.63 3.09 0.56
CA TYR A 51 22.59 3.84 1.80
C TYR A 51 21.70 3.15 2.86
N TRP A 52 20.54 2.63 2.42
CA TRP A 52 19.68 1.84 3.31
C TRP A 52 20.38 0.57 3.77
N TRP A 53 21.01 -0.18 2.87
CA TRP A 53 21.73 -1.42 3.18
C TRP A 53 22.86 -1.17 4.17
N LYS A 54 23.63 -0.13 3.93
CA LYS A 54 24.69 0.28 4.85
C LYS A 54 24.14 0.60 6.25
N ALA A 55 23.12 1.44 6.33
CA ALA A 55 22.55 1.90 7.59
C ALA A 55 21.82 0.79 8.37
N MET A 56 21.09 -0.09 7.69
CA MET A 56 20.24 -1.09 8.34
C MET A 56 20.93 -2.45 8.51
N VAL A 57 21.88 -2.80 7.66
CA VAL A 57 22.55 -4.11 7.71
C VAL A 57 23.99 -3.97 8.18
N GLN A 58 24.83 -3.23 7.44
CA GLN A 58 26.27 -3.22 7.69
C GLN A 58 26.69 -2.51 8.99
N MET A 59 25.88 -1.58 9.47
CA MET A 59 26.12 -0.84 10.71
C MET A 59 25.55 -1.54 11.97
N ASN A 60 25.01 -2.77 11.82
CA ASN A 60 24.40 -3.53 12.92
C ASN A 60 24.95 -4.95 12.95
N ASP A 61 25.62 -5.33 14.03
CA ASP A 61 26.27 -6.66 14.19
C ASP A 61 25.27 -7.83 14.21
N ASN A 62 24.04 -7.55 14.55
CA ASN A 62 22.98 -8.54 14.69
C ASN A 62 21.97 -8.52 13.52
N ILE A 63 22.35 -7.99 12.37
CA ILE A 63 21.54 -8.02 11.17
C ILE A 63 22.35 -8.62 10.04
N VAL A 64 21.73 -9.54 9.31
CA VAL A 64 22.32 -10.22 8.16
C VAL A 64 21.44 -10.06 6.92
N GLY A 65 22.06 -10.15 5.75
CA GLY A 65 21.37 -10.07 4.48
C GLY A 65 20.89 -11.43 3.98
N LEU A 66 19.82 -11.40 3.18
CA LEU A 66 19.29 -12.53 2.42
C LEU A 66 18.89 -12.05 1.03
N ASP A 67 19.06 -12.88 0.03
CA ASP A 67 18.45 -12.72 -1.30
C ASP A 67 17.65 -13.98 -1.63
N ALA A 68 16.38 -14.01 -1.22
CA ALA A 68 15.50 -15.14 -1.47
C ALA A 68 14.96 -15.09 -2.91
N ALA A 69 14.71 -16.27 -3.48
CA ALA A 69 14.16 -16.40 -4.82
C ALA A 69 12.79 -15.72 -4.97
N ILE A 70 12.51 -15.20 -6.16
CA ILE A 70 11.18 -14.67 -6.52
C ILE A 70 10.15 -15.81 -6.59
N PHE A 71 10.53 -16.93 -7.23
CA PHE A 71 9.72 -18.12 -7.26
C PHE A 71 9.89 -18.91 -5.97
N MET A 72 8.79 -19.10 -5.27
CA MET A 72 8.74 -19.86 -4.03
C MET A 72 7.69 -20.96 -4.14
N HIS A 73 7.84 -22.01 -3.34
CA HIS A 73 6.86 -23.10 -3.34
C HIS A 73 5.44 -22.55 -3.06
N PRO A 74 4.40 -22.95 -3.80
CA PRO A 74 3.03 -22.41 -3.65
C PRO A 74 2.48 -22.50 -2.23
N THR A 75 2.88 -23.50 -1.46
CA THR A 75 2.50 -23.66 -0.06
C THR A 75 2.90 -22.46 0.79
N THR A 76 3.98 -21.75 0.45
CA THR A 76 4.40 -20.53 1.17
C THR A 76 3.31 -19.47 1.12
N TRP A 77 2.73 -19.26 -0.05
CA TRP A 77 1.69 -18.27 -0.28
C TRP A 77 0.33 -18.70 0.28
N LYS A 78 0.05 -19.99 0.26
CA LYS A 78 -1.13 -20.55 0.91
C LYS A 78 -1.05 -20.43 2.44
N ALA A 79 0.09 -20.82 3.02
CA ALA A 79 0.31 -20.74 4.47
C ALA A 79 0.30 -19.30 5.00
N SER A 80 0.73 -18.32 4.19
CA SER A 80 0.69 -16.89 4.54
C SER A 80 -0.65 -16.21 4.23
N GLY A 81 -1.64 -16.93 3.67
CA GLY A 81 -2.97 -16.38 3.34
C GLY A 81 -3.03 -15.58 2.04
N HIS A 82 -1.91 -15.39 1.31
CA HIS A 82 -1.91 -14.57 0.09
C HIS A 82 -2.74 -15.17 -1.05
N VAL A 83 -2.86 -16.48 -1.14
CA VAL A 83 -3.68 -17.11 -2.17
C VAL A 83 -5.17 -16.85 -1.93
N ASP A 84 -5.58 -16.89 -0.66
CA ASP A 84 -7.00 -16.84 -0.29
C ASP A 84 -7.49 -15.41 0.05
N ALA A 85 -6.63 -14.58 0.65
CA ALA A 85 -7.06 -13.30 1.25
C ALA A 85 -6.39 -12.04 0.65
N PHE A 86 -5.49 -12.19 -0.32
CA PHE A 86 -4.84 -11.02 -0.94
C PHE A 86 -5.65 -10.51 -2.13
N ASN A 87 -6.85 -10.00 -1.81
CA ASN A 87 -7.85 -9.62 -2.80
C ASN A 87 -8.27 -8.16 -2.65
N ASP A 88 -8.53 -7.50 -3.78
CA ASP A 88 -9.21 -6.20 -3.82
C ASP A 88 -10.70 -6.40 -4.16
N PRO A 89 -11.65 -5.77 -3.43
CA PRO A 89 -13.06 -5.77 -3.80
C PRO A 89 -13.28 -4.79 -4.96
N LEU A 90 -13.62 -5.30 -6.11
CA LEU A 90 -13.79 -4.51 -7.34
C LEU A 90 -15.25 -4.40 -7.73
N ILE A 91 -15.63 -3.22 -8.23
CA ILE A 91 -16.95 -2.89 -8.74
C ILE A 91 -16.81 -2.10 -10.05
N ASP A 92 -17.65 -2.41 -11.03
CA ASP A 92 -17.68 -1.69 -12.31
C ASP A 92 -18.91 -0.79 -12.38
N ASN A 93 -18.75 0.40 -12.92
CA ASN A 93 -19.91 1.21 -13.31
C ASN A 93 -20.35 0.80 -14.72
N LYS A 94 -21.63 0.42 -14.88
CA LYS A 94 -22.17 -0.11 -16.14
C LYS A 94 -22.23 0.94 -17.25
N ASP A 95 -22.35 2.22 -16.90
CA ASP A 95 -22.49 3.30 -17.87
C ASP A 95 -21.14 3.82 -18.33
N SER A 96 -20.22 4.09 -17.44
CA SER A 96 -18.87 4.58 -17.76
C SER A 96 -17.90 3.47 -18.20
N LYS A 97 -18.24 2.19 -17.97
CA LYS A 97 -17.35 1.03 -18.15
C LYS A 97 -16.04 1.14 -17.39
N LYS A 98 -16.03 1.90 -16.30
CA LYS A 98 -14.85 2.07 -15.45
C LYS A 98 -14.92 1.17 -14.23
N ARG A 99 -13.75 0.67 -13.86
CA ARG A 99 -13.55 -0.19 -12.69
C ARG A 99 -12.98 0.60 -11.53
N TYR A 100 -13.49 0.33 -10.34
CA TYR A 100 -13.13 0.95 -9.09
C TYR A 100 -12.92 -0.10 -8.00
N ARG A 101 -12.17 0.25 -6.97
CA ARG A 101 -12.17 -0.48 -5.71
C ARG A 101 -13.40 -0.03 -4.91
N ALA A 102 -14.19 -0.98 -4.47
CA ALA A 102 -15.41 -0.70 -3.71
C ALA A 102 -15.11 -0.06 -2.35
N ASP A 103 -14.08 -0.55 -1.66
CA ASP A 103 -13.60 0.01 -0.39
C ASP A 103 -13.14 1.47 -0.55
N VAL A 104 -12.36 1.80 -1.59
CA VAL A 104 -11.89 3.16 -1.87
C VAL A 104 -13.05 4.11 -2.18
N LEU A 105 -14.09 3.66 -2.89
CA LEU A 105 -15.28 4.49 -3.14
C LEU A 105 -15.98 4.86 -1.83
N ILE A 106 -16.05 3.93 -0.87
CA ILE A 106 -16.65 4.16 0.45
C ILE A 106 -15.75 5.09 1.29
N GLU A 107 -14.43 4.88 1.27
CA GLU A 107 -13.45 5.76 1.93
C GLU A 107 -13.52 7.20 1.38
N ASP A 108 -13.59 7.37 0.06
CA ASP A 108 -13.73 8.67 -0.58
C ASP A 108 -15.05 9.37 -0.19
N TYR A 109 -16.13 8.61 0.02
CA TYR A 109 -17.37 9.13 0.56
C TYR A 109 -17.18 9.65 1.99
N CYS A 110 -16.50 8.88 2.85
CA CYS A 110 -16.16 9.31 4.21
C CYS A 110 -15.27 10.55 4.21
N ALA A 111 -14.26 10.63 3.36
CA ALA A 111 -13.39 11.79 3.22
C ALA A 111 -14.15 13.07 2.80
N LYS A 112 -15.21 12.94 1.99
CA LYS A 112 -16.11 14.07 1.69
C LYS A 112 -16.88 14.54 2.93
N ILE A 113 -17.24 13.64 3.84
CA ILE A 113 -17.87 14.00 5.12
C ILE A 113 -16.85 14.68 6.04
N GLU A 114 -15.62 14.19 6.13
CA GLU A 114 -14.52 14.84 6.88
C GLU A 114 -14.29 16.28 6.39
N THR A 115 -14.31 16.49 5.07
CA THR A 115 -14.25 17.85 4.50
C THR A 115 -15.40 18.77 4.98
N LYS A 116 -16.60 18.21 5.26
CA LYS A 116 -17.71 18.98 5.85
C LYS A 116 -17.43 19.31 7.30
N ILE A 117 -16.87 18.37 8.08
CA ILE A 117 -16.44 18.63 9.47
C ILE A 117 -15.41 19.77 9.50
N ASP A 118 -14.40 19.72 8.66
CA ASP A 118 -13.36 20.77 8.56
C ASP A 118 -13.96 22.14 8.23
N LYS A 119 -14.97 22.17 7.35
CA LYS A 119 -15.68 23.42 7.04
C LYS A 119 -16.45 23.98 8.24
N GLU A 120 -17.10 23.13 9.03
CA GLU A 120 -17.79 23.58 10.25
C GLU A 120 -16.79 24.08 11.31
N ILE A 121 -15.67 23.40 11.49
CA ILE A 121 -14.58 23.85 12.38
C ILE A 121 -14.06 25.21 11.95
N LYS A 122 -13.70 25.39 10.68
CA LYS A 122 -13.21 26.67 10.15
C LYS A 122 -14.23 27.82 10.27
N LYS A 123 -15.53 27.53 10.15
CA LYS A 123 -16.58 28.53 10.38
C LYS A 123 -16.63 28.94 11.86
N ALA A 124 -16.51 27.98 12.78
CA ALA A 124 -16.47 28.22 14.22
C ALA A 124 -15.21 29.01 14.62
N GLU A 125 -14.05 28.66 14.11
CA GLU A 125 -12.80 29.41 14.31
C GLU A 125 -12.94 30.89 13.91
N LYS A 126 -13.52 31.15 12.74
CA LYS A 126 -13.77 32.52 12.27
C LYS A 126 -14.79 33.29 13.13
N ARG A 127 -15.75 32.57 13.74
CA ARG A 127 -16.81 33.16 14.56
C ARG A 127 -16.34 33.49 15.98
N PHE A 128 -15.53 32.62 16.57
CA PHE A 128 -15.13 32.70 17.99
C PHE A 128 -13.72 33.25 18.20
N GLY A 129 -12.90 33.35 17.12
CA GLY A 129 -11.55 33.91 17.19
C GLY A 129 -10.67 33.22 18.20
N ASP A 130 -9.93 34.03 18.98
CA ASP A 130 -8.95 33.54 19.99
C ASP A 130 -9.59 32.71 21.14
N SER A 131 -10.92 32.80 21.33
CA SER A 131 -11.62 32.00 22.33
C SER A 131 -12.06 30.62 21.83
N PHE A 132 -11.75 30.25 20.59
CA PHE A 132 -12.17 28.97 20.01
C PHE A 132 -11.38 27.79 20.58
N ASN A 133 -12.08 26.86 21.22
CA ASN A 133 -11.56 25.56 21.64
C ASN A 133 -12.01 24.47 20.66
N LYS A 134 -11.10 23.99 19.82
CA LYS A 134 -11.39 23.00 18.80
C LYS A 134 -11.89 21.69 19.37
N ASP A 135 -11.27 21.19 20.44
CA ASP A 135 -11.60 19.87 21.01
C ASP A 135 -12.98 19.91 21.70
N GLU A 136 -13.26 20.98 22.39
CA GLU A 136 -14.58 21.22 22.96
C GLU A 136 -15.66 21.34 21.87
N PHE A 137 -15.39 22.07 20.81
CA PHE A 137 -16.31 22.21 19.68
C PHE A 137 -16.59 20.87 19.01
N ILE A 138 -15.58 20.05 18.77
CA ILE A 138 -15.73 18.73 18.16
C ILE A 138 -16.57 17.81 19.05
N SER A 139 -16.39 17.86 20.36
CA SER A 139 -17.07 17.00 21.32
C SER A 139 -18.51 17.43 21.67
N THR A 140 -18.87 18.69 21.38
CA THR A 140 -20.18 19.25 21.76
C THR A 140 -21.09 19.62 20.60
N ASN A 141 -20.51 19.85 19.42
CA ASN A 141 -21.30 20.22 18.24
C ASN A 141 -22.06 19.03 17.66
N THR A 142 -23.37 19.03 17.78
CA THR A 142 -24.27 17.94 17.36
C THR A 142 -24.09 17.54 15.89
N ARG A 143 -23.80 18.49 15.01
CA ARG A 143 -23.59 18.23 13.57
C ARG A 143 -22.26 17.52 13.32
N VAL A 144 -21.19 17.95 14.00
CA VAL A 144 -19.86 17.31 13.91
C VAL A 144 -19.94 15.90 14.46
N ILE A 145 -20.56 15.71 15.63
CA ILE A 145 -20.78 14.38 16.23
C ILE A 145 -21.54 13.47 15.27
N SER A 146 -22.67 13.94 14.70
CA SER A 146 -23.45 13.15 13.73
C SER A 146 -22.62 12.74 12.49
N TYR A 147 -21.74 13.60 12.00
CA TYR A 147 -20.84 13.27 10.89
C TYR A 147 -19.78 12.23 11.30
N GLN A 148 -19.20 12.37 12.48
CA GLN A 148 -18.24 11.38 13.01
C GLN A 148 -18.87 10.02 13.22
N ASP A 149 -20.06 9.96 13.82
CA ASP A 149 -20.82 8.72 14.04
C ASP A 149 -21.15 8.05 12.69
N LYS A 150 -21.54 8.84 11.69
CA LYS A 150 -21.81 8.32 10.35
C LYS A 150 -20.54 7.70 9.72
N ILE A 151 -19.40 8.38 9.76
CA ILE A 151 -18.13 7.85 9.29
C ILE A 151 -17.79 6.56 10.00
N LYS A 152 -17.84 6.55 11.33
CA LYS A 152 -17.55 5.39 12.16
C LYS A 152 -18.45 4.20 11.84
N SER A 153 -19.75 4.43 11.69
CA SER A 153 -20.73 3.40 11.34
C SER A 153 -20.43 2.80 9.95
N VAL A 154 -20.21 3.66 8.95
CA VAL A 154 -19.92 3.24 7.57
C VAL A 154 -18.62 2.43 7.49
N LEU A 155 -17.52 2.92 8.07
CA LEU A 155 -16.24 2.22 8.06
C LEU A 155 -16.28 0.92 8.87
N SER A 156 -17.01 0.89 9.99
CA SER A 156 -17.18 -0.34 10.79
C SER A 156 -17.99 -1.40 10.03
N ARG A 157 -19.07 -1.01 9.33
CA ARG A 157 -19.86 -1.95 8.50
C ARG A 157 -19.02 -2.47 7.33
N MET A 158 -18.37 -1.58 6.59
CA MET A 158 -17.47 -1.97 5.49
C MET A 158 -16.39 -2.95 5.96
N GLY A 159 -15.71 -2.66 7.08
CA GLY A 159 -14.69 -3.53 7.63
C GLY A 159 -15.22 -4.92 7.96
N LYS A 160 -16.37 -5.02 8.62
CA LYS A 160 -17.02 -6.31 8.94
C LYS A 160 -17.45 -7.07 7.70
N SER A 161 -17.99 -6.39 6.69
CA SER A 161 -18.44 -7.03 5.46
C SER A 161 -17.27 -7.59 4.68
N LEU A 162 -16.13 -6.85 4.62
CA LEU A 162 -14.91 -7.32 3.98
C LEU A 162 -14.25 -8.47 4.74
N GLU A 163 -14.24 -8.42 6.09
CA GLU A 163 -13.72 -9.50 6.95
C GLU A 163 -14.52 -10.81 6.80
N ASN A 164 -15.85 -10.69 6.63
CA ASN A 164 -16.74 -11.83 6.43
C ASN A 164 -16.91 -12.23 4.95
N GLU A 165 -16.20 -11.57 4.02
CA GLU A 165 -16.33 -11.75 2.58
C GLU A 165 -17.76 -11.53 2.03
N ASP A 166 -18.57 -10.72 2.74
CA ASP A 166 -19.92 -10.34 2.36
C ASP A 166 -19.90 -9.19 1.34
N LEU A 167 -19.64 -9.55 0.10
CA LEU A 167 -19.55 -8.59 -1.00
C LEU A 167 -20.89 -7.98 -1.39
N ASP A 168 -21.98 -8.69 -1.10
CA ASP A 168 -23.32 -8.19 -1.35
C ASP A 168 -23.65 -7.04 -0.37
N ASP A 169 -23.23 -7.13 0.90
CA ASP A 169 -23.37 -6.04 1.85
C ASP A 169 -22.47 -4.84 1.50
N VAL A 170 -21.27 -5.07 0.97
CA VAL A 170 -20.43 -3.97 0.45
C VAL A 170 -21.12 -3.23 -0.70
N LYS A 171 -21.77 -3.95 -1.61
CA LYS A 171 -22.56 -3.37 -2.69
C LYS A 171 -23.76 -2.60 -2.15
N ALA A 172 -24.55 -3.22 -1.24
CA ALA A 172 -25.70 -2.59 -0.60
C ALA A 172 -25.30 -1.28 0.09
N LEU A 173 -24.15 -1.26 0.76
CA LEU A 173 -23.62 -0.04 1.40
C LEU A 173 -23.34 1.08 0.38
N ILE A 174 -22.75 0.75 -0.79
CA ILE A 174 -22.51 1.72 -1.88
C ILE A 174 -23.84 2.29 -2.40
N GLU A 175 -24.85 1.44 -2.57
CA GLU A 175 -26.18 1.83 -3.05
C GLU A 175 -26.93 2.68 -2.00
N GLU A 176 -26.96 2.28 -0.72
CA GLU A 176 -27.58 3.02 0.40
C GLU A 176 -26.95 4.41 0.61
N LEU A 177 -25.63 4.50 0.45
CA LEU A 177 -24.91 5.79 0.53
C LEU A 177 -25.04 6.64 -0.73
N GLU A 178 -25.75 6.14 -1.73
CA GLU A 178 -25.92 6.77 -3.03
C GLU A 178 -24.60 7.20 -3.68
N ILE A 179 -23.54 6.38 -3.52
CA ILE A 179 -22.23 6.67 -4.08
C ILE A 179 -22.32 6.60 -5.60
N ALA A 180 -21.93 7.69 -6.25
CA ALA A 180 -21.95 7.82 -7.70
C ALA A 180 -20.54 7.71 -8.27
N ASP A 181 -20.46 7.27 -9.52
CA ASP A 181 -19.23 7.27 -10.32
C ASP A 181 -18.61 8.67 -10.36
N PRO A 182 -17.36 8.82 -9.94
CA PRO A 182 -16.67 10.12 -9.93
C PRO A 182 -16.57 10.80 -11.30
N LEU A 183 -16.68 10.05 -12.40
CA LEU A 183 -16.55 10.57 -13.76
C LEU A 183 -17.89 10.99 -14.37
N THR A 184 -18.93 10.18 -14.19
CA THR A 184 -20.22 10.37 -14.88
C THR A 184 -21.35 10.73 -13.95
N GLY A 185 -21.20 10.55 -12.65
CA GLY A 185 -22.27 10.72 -11.68
C GLY A 185 -23.29 9.58 -11.67
N SER A 186 -23.10 8.53 -12.47
CA SER A 186 -23.98 7.36 -12.52
C SER A 186 -23.89 6.52 -11.26
N LYS A 187 -25.02 5.98 -10.80
CA LYS A 187 -25.11 5.03 -9.68
C LYS A 187 -25.36 3.58 -10.16
N ASN A 188 -25.20 3.31 -11.44
CA ASN A 188 -25.48 2.01 -12.05
C ASN A 188 -24.28 1.07 -11.89
N TRP A 189 -24.19 0.38 -10.75
CA TRP A 189 -23.10 -0.48 -10.38
C TRP A 189 -23.35 -1.96 -10.73
N THR A 190 -22.27 -2.70 -10.98
CA THR A 190 -22.28 -4.18 -11.02
C THR A 190 -22.27 -4.76 -9.62
N ASP A 191 -22.24 -6.08 -9.53
CA ASP A 191 -21.87 -6.74 -8.26
C ASP A 191 -20.40 -6.51 -7.94
N VAL A 192 -20.07 -6.51 -6.64
CA VAL A 192 -18.68 -6.48 -6.17
C VAL A 192 -18.07 -7.86 -6.36
N LYS A 193 -16.83 -7.91 -6.85
CA LYS A 193 -16.09 -9.16 -7.05
C LYS A 193 -14.71 -9.04 -6.43
N GLN A 194 -14.27 -10.08 -5.76
CA GLN A 194 -12.88 -10.17 -5.31
C GLN A 194 -11.94 -10.40 -6.49
N PHE A 195 -10.82 -9.71 -6.45
CA PHE A 195 -9.76 -9.85 -7.43
C PHE A 195 -8.44 -10.11 -6.74
N ASN A 196 -7.86 -11.29 -6.95
CA ASN A 196 -6.59 -11.64 -6.35
C ASN A 196 -5.44 -10.86 -7.00
N LEU A 197 -4.61 -10.23 -6.17
CA LEU A 197 -3.47 -9.41 -6.59
C LEU A 197 -2.21 -10.22 -6.89
N MET A 198 -2.21 -11.54 -6.71
CA MET A 198 -1.08 -12.39 -7.07
C MET A 198 -0.97 -12.55 -8.58
N PHE A 199 0.22 -12.37 -9.13
CA PHE A 199 0.51 -12.83 -10.49
C PHE A 199 0.76 -14.33 -10.47
N GLY A 200 -0.06 -15.09 -11.19
CA GLY A 200 0.11 -16.52 -11.41
C GLY A 200 0.93 -16.81 -12.67
N THR A 201 1.69 -17.90 -12.65
CA THR A 201 2.38 -18.50 -13.79
C THR A 201 2.43 -20.01 -13.64
N LYS A 202 2.96 -20.72 -14.63
CA LYS A 202 3.08 -22.18 -14.61
C LYS A 202 4.52 -22.61 -14.77
N LEU A 203 4.93 -23.59 -13.98
CA LEU A 203 6.22 -24.27 -14.08
C LEU A 203 6.01 -25.71 -14.56
N GLY A 204 6.55 -26.06 -15.71
CA GLY A 204 6.49 -27.39 -16.30
C GLY A 204 6.46 -27.34 -17.82
N ALA A 205 6.81 -28.47 -18.46
CA ALA A 205 6.90 -28.57 -19.91
C ALA A 205 5.56 -28.88 -20.60
N SER A 206 4.58 -29.43 -19.88
CA SER A 206 3.25 -29.74 -20.41
C SER A 206 2.16 -29.19 -19.52
N ALA A 207 0.99 -28.88 -20.11
CA ALA A 207 -0.17 -28.37 -19.38
C ALA A 207 -0.66 -29.31 -18.27
N GLU A 208 -0.51 -30.62 -18.46
CA GLU A 208 -0.97 -31.66 -17.54
C GLU A 208 -0.06 -31.83 -16.30
N SER A 209 1.24 -31.54 -16.45
CA SER A 209 2.24 -31.66 -15.37
C SER A 209 2.70 -30.33 -14.80
N ALA A 210 2.14 -29.23 -15.29
CA ALA A 210 2.56 -27.89 -14.87
C ALA A 210 2.05 -27.58 -13.47
N MET A 211 2.97 -27.16 -12.60
CA MET A 211 2.67 -26.65 -11.25
C MET A 211 2.33 -25.17 -11.34
N ASP A 212 1.24 -24.76 -10.68
CA ASP A 212 0.93 -23.33 -10.52
C ASP A 212 1.94 -22.68 -9.60
N LEU A 213 2.53 -21.58 -10.07
CA LEU A 213 3.46 -20.73 -9.35
C LEU A 213 2.93 -19.30 -9.28
N TYR A 214 3.48 -18.56 -8.33
CA TYR A 214 3.19 -17.14 -8.17
C TYR A 214 4.47 -16.31 -8.16
N LEU A 215 4.41 -15.11 -8.72
CA LEU A 215 5.41 -14.09 -8.48
C LEU A 215 5.19 -13.52 -7.07
N ARG A 216 6.24 -13.42 -6.27
CA ARG A 216 6.11 -12.93 -4.90
C ARG A 216 5.49 -11.51 -4.84
N PRO A 217 4.41 -11.28 -4.07
CA PRO A 217 3.81 -9.95 -3.90
C PRO A 217 4.54 -9.11 -2.85
N GLU A 218 5.43 -9.73 -2.07
CA GLU A 218 6.28 -9.10 -1.05
C GLU A 218 7.50 -9.96 -0.73
N THR A 219 8.47 -9.37 -0.05
CA THR A 219 9.75 -10.02 0.27
C THR A 219 9.78 -10.69 1.65
N ALA A 220 8.79 -10.44 2.52
CA ALA A 220 8.75 -10.92 3.90
C ALA A 220 8.79 -12.45 4.01
N GLN A 221 8.00 -13.17 3.21
CA GLN A 221 7.91 -14.63 3.29
C GLN A 221 9.23 -15.31 2.97
N GLY A 222 10.04 -14.74 2.07
CA GLY A 222 11.38 -15.20 1.80
C GLY A 222 12.27 -15.20 3.06
N ILE A 223 12.10 -14.19 3.91
CA ILE A 223 12.80 -14.10 5.19
C ILE A 223 12.29 -15.15 6.17
N PHE A 224 10.97 -15.28 6.30
CA PHE A 224 10.37 -16.22 7.26
C PHE A 224 10.69 -17.67 6.95
N VAL A 225 10.58 -18.11 5.70
CA VAL A 225 10.87 -19.51 5.33
C VAL A 225 12.35 -19.86 5.47
N ASN A 226 13.23 -18.86 5.40
CA ASN A 226 14.69 -19.03 5.57
C ASN A 226 15.18 -18.71 6.98
N PHE A 227 14.31 -18.38 7.92
CA PHE A 227 14.71 -18.01 9.29
C PHE A 227 15.65 -19.03 9.94
N LEU A 228 15.28 -20.31 9.95
CA LEU A 228 16.10 -21.37 10.56
C LEU A 228 17.41 -21.59 9.82
N ASN A 229 17.42 -21.48 8.50
CA ASN A 229 18.64 -21.60 7.70
C ASN A 229 19.65 -20.50 8.06
N VAL A 230 19.18 -19.26 8.07
CA VAL A 230 20.00 -18.09 8.41
C VAL A 230 20.47 -18.15 9.87
N GLN A 231 19.56 -18.48 10.80
CA GLN A 231 19.91 -18.61 12.22
C GLN A 231 21.02 -19.63 12.45
N LYS A 232 20.90 -20.82 11.85
CA LYS A 232 21.86 -21.91 12.04
C LYS A 232 23.20 -21.60 11.39
N THR A 233 23.20 -21.19 10.13
CA THR A 233 24.44 -20.93 9.37
C THR A 233 25.17 -19.68 9.85
N GLY A 234 24.44 -18.64 10.21
CA GLY A 234 24.98 -17.41 10.79
C GLY A 234 25.24 -17.48 12.29
N ARG A 235 24.85 -18.59 12.97
CA ARG A 235 24.93 -18.73 14.44
C ARG A 235 24.27 -17.58 15.19
N MET A 236 23.17 -17.05 14.60
CA MET A 236 22.49 -15.86 15.12
C MET A 236 21.72 -16.18 16.41
N LYS A 237 21.73 -15.21 17.32
CA LYS A 237 20.96 -15.27 18.58
C LYS A 237 19.94 -14.14 18.61
N ILE A 238 18.72 -14.43 19.08
CA ILE A 238 17.68 -13.42 19.29
C ILE A 238 18.12 -12.42 20.39
N PRO A 239 18.06 -11.11 20.14
CA PRO A 239 17.44 -10.45 18.98
C PRO A 239 18.38 -10.35 17.76
N PHE A 240 17.86 -10.68 16.57
CA PHE A 240 18.59 -10.47 15.32
C PHE A 240 17.64 -10.15 14.17
N GLY A 241 18.16 -9.54 13.11
CA GLY A 241 17.40 -9.19 11.93
C GLY A 241 17.88 -9.89 10.67
N ILE A 242 16.95 -10.08 9.73
CA ILE A 242 17.23 -10.51 8.37
C ILE A 242 16.68 -9.47 7.43
N ALA A 243 17.54 -8.93 6.57
CA ALA A 243 17.19 -7.90 5.61
C ALA A 243 17.28 -8.43 4.17
N GLN A 244 16.42 -7.93 3.33
CA GLN A 244 16.38 -8.25 1.90
C GLN A 244 16.04 -7.00 1.10
N THR A 245 16.64 -6.89 -0.09
CA THR A 245 16.18 -5.98 -1.15
C THR A 245 15.81 -6.82 -2.36
N GLY A 246 14.71 -6.49 -3.02
CA GLY A 246 14.34 -7.25 -4.21
C GLY A 246 12.98 -6.86 -4.77
N LYS A 247 12.72 -7.36 -5.98
CA LYS A 247 11.46 -7.10 -6.69
C LYS A 247 10.31 -7.87 -6.06
N ALA A 248 9.15 -7.21 -6.09
CA ALA A 248 7.84 -7.76 -5.76
C ALA A 248 6.82 -7.37 -6.84
N PHE A 249 5.73 -8.12 -6.93
CA PHE A 249 4.79 -8.03 -8.04
C PHE A 249 3.35 -8.06 -7.51
N ARG A 250 2.54 -7.08 -7.91
CA ARG A 250 1.13 -7.03 -7.55
C ARG A 250 0.29 -6.72 -8.78
N ASN A 251 -0.69 -7.52 -9.09
CA ASN A 251 -1.57 -7.36 -10.24
C ASN A 251 -2.58 -6.22 -10.00
N GLU A 252 -2.06 -5.01 -9.82
CA GLU A 252 -2.83 -3.80 -9.55
C GLU A 252 -3.77 -3.48 -10.72
N ILE A 253 -5.05 -3.33 -10.43
CA ILE A 253 -6.06 -3.00 -11.45
C ILE A 253 -6.24 -1.50 -11.61
N VAL A 254 -6.28 -0.76 -10.50
CA VAL A 254 -6.40 0.70 -10.49
C VAL A 254 -5.04 1.33 -10.23
N ALA A 255 -4.18 1.30 -11.25
CA ALA A 255 -2.80 1.76 -11.14
C ALA A 255 -2.62 3.10 -11.88
N ARG A 256 -3.00 4.21 -11.24
CA ARG A 256 -2.93 5.57 -11.84
C ARG A 256 -2.04 6.56 -11.08
N GLN A 257 -1.16 6.06 -10.20
CA GLN A 257 -0.38 6.92 -9.30
C GLN A 257 1.11 6.95 -9.65
N PHE A 258 1.47 6.91 -10.95
CA PHE A 258 2.85 6.90 -11.40
C PHE A 258 3.65 5.81 -10.67
N ILE A 259 4.91 6.06 -10.26
CA ILE A 259 5.74 5.09 -9.54
C ILE A 259 5.29 4.80 -8.09
N PHE A 260 4.27 5.50 -7.59
CA PHE A 260 3.74 5.24 -6.23
C PHE A 260 2.85 4.01 -6.16
N ARG A 261 2.33 3.52 -7.30
CA ARG A 261 1.59 2.27 -7.39
C ARG A 261 1.93 1.57 -8.71
N MET A 262 2.81 0.58 -8.61
CA MET A 262 3.33 -0.18 -9.75
C MET A 262 2.96 -1.65 -9.61
N ARG A 263 2.90 -2.35 -10.76
CA ARG A 263 2.73 -3.81 -10.83
C ARG A 263 4.02 -4.57 -10.53
N GLU A 264 5.16 -3.98 -10.84
CA GLU A 264 6.50 -4.46 -10.55
C GLU A 264 7.27 -3.37 -9.81
N PHE A 265 7.71 -3.64 -8.59
CA PHE A 265 8.39 -2.67 -7.74
C PHE A 265 9.49 -3.34 -6.92
N GLU A 266 10.30 -2.56 -6.23
CA GLU A 266 11.36 -3.06 -5.35
C GLU A 266 11.06 -2.69 -3.90
N GLN A 267 11.29 -3.65 -3.00
CA GLN A 267 11.20 -3.46 -1.56
C GLN A 267 12.59 -3.54 -0.92
N MET A 268 12.79 -2.75 0.11
CA MET A 268 13.88 -2.85 1.06
C MET A 268 13.26 -3.20 2.41
N GLU A 269 13.42 -4.44 2.85
CA GLU A 269 12.72 -5.00 3.99
C GLU A 269 13.69 -5.55 5.03
N LEU A 270 13.36 -5.33 6.31
CA LEU A 270 14.06 -5.88 7.46
C LEU A 270 13.04 -6.47 8.42
N GLN A 271 13.14 -7.78 8.68
CA GLN A 271 12.41 -8.46 9.74
C GLN A 271 13.33 -8.66 10.95
N PHE A 272 12.92 -8.11 12.09
CA PHE A 272 13.72 -8.14 13.33
C PHE A 272 13.06 -9.03 14.37
N PHE A 273 13.70 -10.14 14.68
CA PHE A 273 13.19 -11.19 15.57
C PHE A 273 13.60 -10.93 17.01
N ILE A 274 12.63 -10.87 17.91
CA ILE A 274 12.80 -10.45 19.30
C ILE A 274 12.24 -11.47 20.29
N LYS A 275 12.63 -11.37 21.56
CA LYS A 275 11.98 -12.15 22.63
C LYS A 275 10.61 -11.58 22.93
N PRO A 276 9.58 -12.42 23.20
CA PRO A 276 8.29 -11.98 23.69
C PRO A 276 8.45 -11.05 24.92
N GLY A 277 7.60 -10.01 24.97
CA GLY A 277 7.63 -9.02 26.05
C GLY A 277 8.61 -7.85 25.83
N THR A 278 9.43 -7.87 24.75
CA THR A 278 10.38 -6.79 24.44
C THR A 278 9.96 -5.91 23.25
N GLN A 279 8.75 -6.09 22.75
CA GLN A 279 8.25 -5.48 21.52
C GLN A 279 8.26 -3.95 21.56
N VAL A 280 7.84 -3.33 22.67
CA VAL A 280 7.78 -1.86 22.81
C VAL A 280 9.17 -1.26 22.69
N LYS A 281 10.15 -1.84 23.40
CA LYS A 281 11.55 -1.40 23.36
C LYS A 281 12.09 -1.38 21.92
N TRP A 282 11.90 -2.47 21.18
CA TRP A 282 12.43 -2.62 19.84
C TRP A 282 11.66 -1.81 18.81
N TYR A 283 10.34 -1.64 19.02
CA TYR A 283 9.54 -0.74 18.20
C TYR A 283 10.05 0.72 18.28
N GLU A 284 10.24 1.25 19.48
CA GLU A 284 10.74 2.62 19.65
C GLU A 284 12.17 2.78 19.10
N TYR A 285 13.04 1.78 19.30
CA TYR A 285 14.39 1.79 18.73
C TYR A 285 14.36 1.89 17.20
N TRP A 286 13.60 1.01 16.53
CA TRP A 286 13.54 1.00 15.07
C TRP A 286 12.80 2.19 14.50
N LYS A 287 11.77 2.69 15.16
CA LYS A 287 11.07 3.91 14.80
C LYS A 287 12.03 5.10 14.79
N GLU A 288 12.86 5.27 15.83
CA GLU A 288 13.86 6.32 15.89
C GLU A 288 14.95 6.15 14.83
N ALA A 289 15.49 4.94 14.66
CA ALA A 289 16.51 4.65 13.66
C ALA A 289 16.02 4.92 12.23
N ARG A 290 14.79 4.54 11.92
CA ARG A 290 14.14 4.80 10.61
C ARG A 290 13.89 6.28 10.39
N MET A 291 13.42 6.99 11.40
CA MET A 291 13.21 8.45 11.31
C MET A 291 14.53 9.18 11.04
N LYS A 292 15.59 8.86 11.77
CA LYS A 292 16.94 9.42 11.52
C LYS A 292 17.42 9.17 10.10
N TRP A 293 17.19 7.97 9.58
CA TRP A 293 17.56 7.62 8.21
C TRP A 293 16.78 8.45 7.18
N HIS A 294 15.47 8.63 7.33
CA HIS A 294 14.66 9.46 6.43
C HIS A 294 15.13 10.93 6.46
N LEU A 295 15.36 11.48 7.63
CA LEU A 295 15.88 12.86 7.79
C LEU A 295 17.24 13.04 7.12
N SER A 296 18.11 12.02 7.16
CA SER A 296 19.42 12.06 6.52
C SER A 296 19.38 12.05 5.00
N LEU A 297 18.23 11.67 4.39
CA LEU A 297 17.95 11.82 2.95
C LEU A 297 17.43 13.22 2.59
N GLY A 298 17.32 14.14 3.55
CA GLY A 298 16.74 15.48 3.34
C GLY A 298 15.20 15.48 3.27
N MET A 299 14.56 14.43 3.76
CA MET A 299 13.10 14.37 3.90
C MET A 299 12.72 15.14 5.17
N GLY A 300 11.80 16.13 5.03
CA GLY A 300 11.35 16.98 6.14
C GLY A 300 10.02 16.57 6.72
#